data_cccaffc8d99b98a52c91a7a12190bcea
#
_entry.id   cccaffc8d99b98a52c91a7a12190bcea
#
_cell.length_a   1.000
_cell.length_b   1.000
_cell.length_c   1.000
_cell.angle_alpha   90.00
_cell.angle_beta   90.00
_cell.angle_gamma   90.00
#
_symmetry.space_group_name_H-M   'P 1'
#
loop_
_entity.id
_entity.type
_entity.pdbx_description
1 polymer ?
#
loop_
_entity_poly.entity_id
_entity_poly.type
_entity_poly.pdbx_seq_one_letter_code
_entity_poly.pdbx_strand_id
1 'polypeptide(L)'
;MVKVKAICLVLLITTPLFSQNKPKLNRTNSLNIGVVVDPWASIKEKGLNIGTQLEYVGWGYARVSITSFSVLTYGYTDLIGVYGINFKPQRYDRIRYYAGGRFGYIQRSTNIYSTFGLELGMDYRINNLLLLGMRGTTDKRNDFKIWNTPPEMRQSGYIKLGFRL
;
A
#
# COMPACT_ATOMS: atom_id res chain seq x y z
N MET A 1 -2.52 19.71 17.66
CA MET A 1 -2.68 20.68 16.55
C MET A 1 -1.72 20.52 15.37
N VAL A 2 -0.69 19.67 15.42
CA VAL A 2 0.28 19.49 14.32
C VAL A 2 -0.24 18.57 13.20
N LYS A 3 -1.16 17.63 13.50
CA LYS A 3 -1.65 16.61 12.54
C LYS A 3 -2.50 17.16 11.39
N VAL A 4 -3.18 18.28 11.59
CA VAL A 4 -4.05 18.86 10.53
C VAL A 4 -3.25 19.63 9.48
N LYS A 5 -2.12 20.23 9.86
CA LYS A 5 -1.28 21.02 8.94
C LYS A 5 -0.58 20.18 7.88
N ALA A 6 -0.23 18.92 8.21
CA ALA A 6 0.42 18.01 7.26
C ALA A 6 -0.52 17.52 6.15
N ILE A 7 -1.80 17.30 6.48
CA ILE A 7 -2.81 16.87 5.50
C ILE A 7 -3.14 18.00 4.53
N CYS A 8 -3.22 19.25 5.01
CA CYS A 8 -3.43 20.42 4.16
C CYS A 8 -2.25 20.69 3.22
N LEU A 9 -1.02 20.40 3.63
CA LEU A 9 0.16 20.59 2.79
C LEU A 9 0.19 19.59 1.63
N VAL A 10 -0.21 18.35 1.86
CA VAL A 10 -0.31 17.32 0.79
C VAL A 10 -1.41 17.67 -0.20
N LEU A 11 -2.55 18.19 0.27
CA LEU A 11 -3.65 18.63 -0.59
C LEU A 11 -3.29 19.88 -1.42
N LEU A 12 -2.53 20.82 -0.87
CA LEU A 12 -2.09 22.02 -1.58
C LEU A 12 -1.06 21.74 -2.68
N ILE A 13 -0.23 20.71 -2.54
CA ILE A 13 0.74 20.30 -3.57
C ILE A 13 0.04 19.57 -4.72
N THR A 14 -1.12 18.96 -4.49
CA THR A 14 -1.83 18.19 -5.52
C THR A 14 -2.83 19.03 -6.33
N THR A 15 -3.32 20.15 -5.82
CA THR A 15 -4.33 20.99 -6.48
C THR A 15 -3.89 21.62 -7.82
N PRO A 16 -2.66 22.08 -8.05
CA PRO A 16 -2.25 22.59 -9.35
C PRO A 16 -2.10 21.53 -10.43
N LEU A 17 -2.04 20.24 -10.07
CA LEU A 17 -1.89 19.13 -11.02
C LEU A 17 -3.19 18.78 -11.74
N PHE A 18 -4.34 19.21 -11.23
CA PHE A 18 -5.66 18.90 -11.80
C PHE A 18 -6.19 19.94 -12.82
N SER A 19 -5.49 21.08 -12.97
CA SER A 19 -6.05 22.25 -13.65
C SER A 19 -5.86 22.31 -15.18
N GLN A 20 -5.11 21.42 -15.81
CA GLN A 20 -4.87 21.55 -17.26
C GLN A 20 -4.85 20.22 -18.00
N ASN A 21 -5.77 20.12 -18.99
CA ASN A 21 -5.89 19.11 -20.04
C ASN A 21 -6.45 17.75 -19.62
N LYS A 22 -7.54 17.35 -20.31
CA LYS A 22 -8.13 16.00 -20.22
C LYS A 22 -7.02 14.97 -20.43
N PRO A 23 -6.77 14.09 -19.46
CA PRO A 23 -5.71 13.11 -19.58
C PRO A 23 -6.01 12.16 -20.76
N LYS A 24 -5.18 12.13 -21.76
CA LYS A 24 -5.13 11.00 -22.70
C LYS A 24 -4.74 9.78 -21.86
N LEU A 25 -5.73 8.97 -21.51
CA LEU A 25 -5.54 7.72 -20.77
C LEU A 25 -4.74 6.77 -21.66
N ASN A 26 -3.43 6.81 -21.56
CA ASN A 26 -2.58 5.80 -22.18
C ASN A 26 -2.75 4.51 -21.37
N ARG A 27 -3.77 3.73 -21.76
CA ARG A 27 -4.27 2.50 -21.09
C ARG A 27 -3.38 1.31 -21.44
N THR A 28 -2.14 1.29 -21.03
CA THR A 28 -1.40 0.06 -21.05
C THR A 28 -1.70 -0.72 -19.80
N ASN A 29 -2.55 -1.73 -19.91
CA ASN A 29 -2.76 -2.70 -18.84
C ASN A 29 -1.41 -3.38 -18.54
N SER A 30 -1.15 -3.63 -17.28
CA SER A 30 0.06 -4.34 -16.86
C SER A 30 -0.24 -5.22 -15.65
N LEU A 31 0.39 -6.37 -15.65
CA LEU A 31 0.48 -7.24 -14.49
C LEU A 31 1.85 -7.03 -13.86
N ASN A 32 1.87 -6.81 -12.56
CA ASN A 32 3.11 -6.57 -11.81
C ASN A 32 3.20 -7.59 -10.67
N ILE A 33 4.37 -8.19 -10.53
CA ILE A 33 4.72 -8.98 -9.34
C ILE A 33 5.77 -8.20 -8.55
N GLY A 34 5.72 -8.25 -7.23
CA GLY A 34 6.68 -7.48 -6.44
C GLY A 34 6.88 -8.00 -5.04
N VAL A 35 7.98 -7.55 -4.47
CA VAL A 35 8.32 -7.72 -3.06
C VAL A 35 8.07 -6.41 -2.33
N VAL A 36 7.56 -6.48 -1.13
CA VAL A 36 7.31 -5.33 -0.26
C VAL A 36 7.95 -5.54 1.09
N VAL A 37 8.46 -4.47 1.66
CA VAL A 37 9.00 -4.44 3.02
C VAL A 37 8.35 -3.27 3.74
N ASP A 38 7.97 -3.45 5.00
CA ASP A 38 7.56 -2.37 5.88
C ASP A 38 8.70 -2.02 6.84
N PRO A 39 9.57 -1.07 6.50
CA PRO A 39 10.68 -0.69 7.35
C PRO A 39 10.22 -0.04 8.65
N TRP A 40 9.09 0.69 8.63
CA TRP A 40 8.55 1.34 9.81
C TRP A 40 8.12 0.32 10.88
N ALA A 41 7.30 -0.68 10.48
CA ALA A 41 6.90 -1.74 11.38
C ALA A 41 8.12 -2.59 11.80
N SER A 42 9.05 -2.85 10.89
CA SER A 42 10.25 -3.65 11.19
C SER A 42 11.11 -3.01 12.28
N ILE A 43 11.31 -1.70 12.23
CA ILE A 43 12.07 -0.97 13.25
C ILE A 43 11.29 -0.88 14.57
N LYS A 44 10.02 -0.49 14.50
CA LYS A 44 9.19 -0.27 15.68
C LYS A 44 8.96 -1.55 16.49
N GLU A 45 8.75 -2.65 15.81
CA GLU A 45 8.39 -3.93 16.42
C GLU A 45 9.57 -4.93 16.50
N LYS A 46 10.78 -4.49 16.13
CA LYS A 46 12.04 -5.27 16.17
C LYS A 46 11.91 -6.61 15.44
N GLY A 47 11.35 -6.59 14.23
CA GLY A 47 11.14 -7.79 13.43
C GLY A 47 11.17 -7.48 11.96
N LEU A 48 11.25 -8.51 11.11
CA LEU A 48 11.22 -8.34 9.66
C LEU A 48 9.79 -8.45 9.15
N ASN A 49 9.29 -7.40 8.48
CA ASN A 49 8.02 -7.40 7.78
C ASN A 49 8.29 -7.40 6.27
N ILE A 50 8.10 -8.55 5.65
CA ILE A 50 8.33 -8.75 4.22
C ILE A 50 7.13 -9.47 3.60
N GLY A 51 6.83 -9.15 2.36
CA GLY A 51 5.75 -9.79 1.64
C GLY A 51 5.93 -9.78 0.14
N THR A 52 5.04 -10.50 -0.52
CA THR A 52 4.92 -10.52 -1.98
C THR A 52 3.56 -10.00 -2.40
N GLN A 53 3.47 -9.49 -3.61
CA GLN A 53 2.23 -8.99 -4.15
C GLN A 53 2.12 -9.25 -5.64
N LEU A 54 0.88 -9.46 -6.08
CA LEU A 54 0.47 -9.49 -7.48
C LEU A 54 -0.49 -8.32 -7.70
N GLU A 55 -0.24 -7.49 -8.71
CA GLU A 55 -1.01 -6.28 -8.97
C GLU A 55 -1.37 -6.19 -10.45
N TYR A 56 -2.64 -6.07 -10.74
CA TYR A 56 -3.15 -5.67 -12.06
C TYR A 56 -3.41 -4.18 -12.08
N VAL A 57 -2.88 -3.50 -13.09
CA VAL A 57 -3.02 -2.06 -13.31
C VAL A 57 -3.66 -1.81 -14.65
N GLY A 58 -4.82 -1.18 -14.65
CA GLY A 58 -5.56 -0.73 -15.83
C GLY A 58 -6.08 0.69 -15.62
N TRP A 59 -7.38 0.87 -15.82
CA TRP A 59 -8.08 2.10 -15.44
C TRP A 59 -8.06 2.32 -13.92
N GLY A 60 -8.33 1.27 -13.16
CA GLY A 60 -8.06 1.19 -11.74
C GLY A 60 -6.88 0.25 -11.48
N TYR A 61 -6.76 -0.21 -10.25
CA TYR A 61 -5.86 -1.32 -9.92
C TYR A 61 -6.53 -2.29 -8.96
N ALA A 62 -6.14 -3.54 -9.09
CA ALA A 62 -6.46 -4.59 -8.13
C ALA A 62 -5.16 -5.26 -7.69
N ARG A 63 -5.02 -5.57 -6.42
CA ARG A 63 -3.82 -6.19 -5.88
C ARG A 63 -4.18 -7.22 -4.82
N VAL A 64 -3.42 -8.30 -4.81
CA VAL A 64 -3.40 -9.25 -3.70
C VAL A 64 -1.98 -9.27 -3.15
N SER A 65 -1.84 -9.22 -1.85
CA SER A 65 -0.55 -9.27 -1.16
C SER A 65 -0.60 -10.24 0.01
N ILE A 66 0.49 -10.97 0.18
CA ILE A 66 0.74 -11.79 1.35
C ILE A 66 1.97 -11.20 2.03
N THR A 67 1.82 -10.79 3.28
CA THR A 67 2.90 -10.22 4.07
C THR A 67 3.09 -11.06 5.31
N SER A 68 4.31 -11.45 5.59
CA SER A 68 4.69 -12.16 6.81
C SER A 68 5.50 -11.23 7.69
N PHE A 69 5.10 -11.15 8.93
CA PHE A 69 5.81 -10.43 9.96
C PHE A 69 6.45 -11.44 10.92
N SER A 70 7.75 -11.59 10.79
CA SER A 70 8.54 -12.47 11.65
C SER A 70 9.11 -11.66 12.79
N VAL A 71 8.53 -11.85 13.96
CA VAL A 71 9.10 -11.38 15.23
C VAL A 71 9.45 -12.61 16.05
N LEU A 72 10.48 -12.51 16.85
CA LEU A 72 10.94 -13.60 17.73
C LEU A 72 9.84 -14.15 18.65
N THR A 73 8.77 -13.39 18.89
CA THR A 73 7.74 -13.75 19.86
C THR A 73 6.29 -13.75 19.35
N TYR A 74 5.92 -12.94 18.36
CA TYR A 74 4.50 -12.73 18.00
C TYR A 74 4.29 -12.47 16.51
N GLY A 75 4.79 -13.37 15.66
CA GLY A 75 4.63 -13.26 14.21
C GLY A 75 3.17 -13.31 13.76
N TYR A 76 2.87 -12.75 12.61
CA TYR A 76 1.61 -12.91 11.92
C TYR A 76 1.83 -12.97 10.41
N THR A 77 0.85 -13.52 9.71
CA THR A 77 0.77 -13.45 8.26
C THR A 77 -0.54 -12.77 7.87
N ASP A 78 -0.49 -11.83 6.95
CA ASP A 78 -1.70 -11.23 6.39
C ASP A 78 -1.88 -11.59 4.92
N LEU A 79 -3.14 -11.69 4.52
CA LEU A 79 -3.59 -11.80 3.13
C LEU A 79 -4.54 -10.64 2.87
N ILE A 80 -4.08 -9.68 2.06
CA ILE A 80 -4.80 -8.44 1.81
C ILE A 80 -5.14 -8.29 0.33
N GLY A 81 -6.42 -8.14 0.04
CA GLY A 81 -6.94 -7.67 -1.23
C GLY A 81 -7.06 -6.15 -1.23
N VAL A 82 -6.78 -5.54 -2.36
CA VAL A 82 -6.89 -4.09 -2.56
C VAL A 82 -7.58 -3.81 -3.88
N TYR A 83 -8.46 -2.83 -3.88
CA TYR A 83 -9.05 -2.29 -5.08
C TYR A 83 -9.05 -0.76 -5.01
N GLY A 84 -8.69 -0.10 -6.12
CA GLY A 84 -8.61 1.35 -6.13
C GLY A 84 -8.44 1.98 -7.49
N ILE A 85 -8.18 3.27 -7.45
CA ILE A 85 -7.95 4.11 -8.62
C ILE A 85 -6.46 4.44 -8.73
N ASN A 86 -6.01 4.66 -9.95
CA ASN A 86 -4.65 5.12 -10.21
C ASN A 86 -4.67 6.36 -11.11
N PHE A 87 -3.66 7.20 -10.92
CA PHE A 87 -3.48 8.42 -11.66
C PHE A 87 -2.04 8.51 -12.16
N LYS A 88 -1.88 8.75 -13.46
CA LYS A 88 -0.58 8.98 -14.11
C LYS A 88 -0.56 10.40 -14.66
N PRO A 89 0.27 11.29 -14.10
CA PRO A 89 0.41 12.64 -14.67
C PRO A 89 0.95 12.56 -16.09
N GLN A 90 0.37 13.32 -17.03
CA GLN A 90 0.80 13.31 -18.44
C GLN A 90 2.27 13.72 -18.61
N ARG A 91 2.73 14.65 -17.77
CA ARG A 91 4.10 15.17 -17.82
C ARG A 91 5.15 14.17 -17.31
N TYR A 92 4.72 13.16 -16.54
CA TYR A 92 5.62 12.21 -15.87
C TYR A 92 5.11 10.78 -16.04
N ASP A 93 5.23 10.25 -17.25
CA ASP A 93 4.74 8.87 -17.57
C ASP A 93 5.40 7.77 -16.74
N ARG A 94 6.52 8.06 -16.07
CA ARG A 94 7.21 7.12 -15.19
C ARG A 94 6.63 7.06 -13.80
N ILE A 95 5.78 8.02 -13.41
CA ILE A 95 5.21 8.09 -12.06
C ILE A 95 3.74 7.70 -12.12
N ARG A 96 3.32 6.84 -11.20
CA ARG A 96 1.94 6.49 -10.95
C ARG A 96 1.59 6.77 -9.49
N TYR A 97 0.56 7.53 -9.23
CA TYR A 97 -0.06 7.67 -7.92
C TYR A 97 -1.29 6.76 -7.84
N TYR A 98 -1.61 6.26 -6.68
CA TYR A 98 -2.77 5.42 -6.48
C TYR A 98 -3.36 5.58 -5.08
N ALA A 99 -4.67 5.30 -4.97
CA ALA A 99 -5.40 5.26 -3.72
C ALA A 99 -6.42 4.11 -3.78
N GLY A 100 -6.61 3.40 -2.67
CA GLY A 100 -7.53 2.28 -2.65
C GLY A 100 -8.00 1.86 -1.28
N GLY A 101 -9.07 1.05 -1.30
CA GLY A 101 -9.56 0.32 -0.14
C GLY A 101 -8.85 -1.01 0.00
N ARG A 102 -8.56 -1.38 1.24
CA ARG A 102 -7.89 -2.61 1.64
C ARG A 102 -8.84 -3.45 2.47
N PHE A 103 -8.84 -4.75 2.23
CA PHE A 103 -9.61 -5.72 3.02
C PHE A 103 -8.88 -7.06 3.02
N GLY A 104 -9.02 -7.80 4.09
CA GLY A 104 -8.37 -9.11 4.16
C GLY A 104 -8.38 -9.71 5.55
N TYR A 105 -7.44 -10.60 5.74
CA TYR A 105 -7.32 -11.40 6.94
C TYR A 105 -5.90 -11.37 7.48
N ILE A 106 -5.81 -11.43 8.81
CA ILE A 106 -4.55 -11.54 9.54
C ILE A 106 -4.61 -12.82 10.35
N GLN A 107 -3.68 -13.70 10.10
CA GLN A 107 -3.51 -14.93 10.85
C GLN A 107 -2.45 -14.74 11.94
N ARG A 108 -2.84 -14.99 13.19
CA ARG A 108 -1.93 -15.09 14.33
C ARG A 108 -2.13 -16.43 14.98
N SER A 109 -1.07 -17.25 15.04
CA SER A 109 -1.18 -18.62 15.52
C SER A 109 -2.30 -19.37 14.79
N THR A 110 -3.29 -19.87 15.50
CA THR A 110 -4.46 -20.58 14.95
C THR A 110 -5.65 -19.68 14.63
N ASN A 111 -5.62 -18.42 15.03
CA ASN A 111 -6.76 -17.51 14.90
C ASN A 111 -6.65 -16.63 13.66
N ILE A 112 -7.79 -16.39 13.02
CA ILE A 112 -7.92 -15.54 11.84
C ILE A 112 -8.80 -14.34 12.19
N TYR A 113 -8.33 -13.14 11.85
CA TYR A 113 -8.99 -11.87 12.13
C TYR A 113 -9.17 -11.08 10.83
N SER A 114 -10.34 -10.48 10.64
CA SER A 114 -10.56 -9.58 9.52
C SER A 114 -9.85 -8.23 9.73
N THR A 115 -9.43 -7.63 8.64
CA THR A 115 -8.87 -6.28 8.62
C THR A 115 -9.42 -5.52 7.43
N PHE A 116 -9.56 -4.21 7.58
CA PHE A 116 -9.89 -3.31 6.49
C PHE A 116 -9.21 -1.97 6.70
N GLY A 117 -8.97 -1.27 5.61
CA GLY A 117 -8.25 -0.01 5.67
C GLY A 117 -8.19 0.72 4.34
N LEU A 118 -7.31 1.69 4.29
CA LEU A 118 -7.05 2.52 3.12
C LEU A 118 -5.56 2.53 2.82
N GLU A 119 -5.23 2.80 1.56
CA GLU A 119 -3.85 3.04 1.16
C GLU A 119 -3.74 4.20 0.19
N LEU A 120 -2.57 4.83 0.25
CA LEU A 120 -2.08 5.80 -0.72
C LEU A 120 -0.67 5.40 -1.11
N GLY A 121 -0.34 5.52 -2.38
CA GLY A 121 1.01 5.18 -2.80
C GLY A 121 1.43 5.82 -4.10
N MET A 122 2.71 5.62 -4.39
CA MET A 122 3.37 6.08 -5.60
C MET A 122 4.32 5.00 -6.10
N ASP A 123 4.31 4.76 -7.41
CA ASP A 123 5.29 3.93 -8.09
C ASP A 123 6.07 4.76 -9.09
N TYR A 124 7.36 4.53 -9.15
CA TYR A 124 8.28 5.04 -10.15
C TYR A 124 8.77 3.92 -11.06
N ARG A 125 8.56 4.06 -12.36
CA ARG A 125 9.06 3.11 -13.36
C ARG A 125 10.52 3.43 -13.69
N ILE A 126 11.42 2.59 -13.24
CA ILE A 126 12.86 2.72 -13.52
C ILE A 126 13.11 2.42 -14.99
N ASN A 127 12.59 1.30 -15.48
CA ASN A 127 12.62 0.88 -16.89
C ASN A 127 11.33 0.13 -17.26
N ASN A 128 11.30 -0.53 -18.40
CA ASN A 128 10.11 -1.25 -18.87
C ASN A 128 9.72 -2.44 -18.00
N LEU A 129 10.66 -2.99 -17.22
CA LEU A 129 10.46 -4.18 -16.39
C LEU A 129 10.42 -3.84 -14.90
N LEU A 130 11.14 -2.81 -14.45
CA LEU A 130 11.40 -2.57 -13.02
C LEU A 130 10.62 -1.37 -12.50
N LEU A 131 9.99 -1.57 -11.35
CA LEU A 131 9.23 -0.58 -10.62
C LEU A 131 9.77 -0.44 -9.19
N LEU A 132 9.95 0.79 -8.74
CA LEU A 132 10.18 1.12 -7.33
C LEU A 132 8.96 1.87 -6.82
N GLY A 133 8.44 1.51 -5.66
CA GLY A 133 7.27 2.15 -5.10
C GLY A 133 7.34 2.37 -3.60
N MET A 134 6.49 3.27 -3.14
CA MET A 134 6.22 3.47 -1.72
C MET A 134 4.73 3.62 -1.50
N ARG A 135 4.26 3.16 -0.35
CA ARG A 135 2.86 3.34 0.06
C ARG A 135 2.72 3.50 1.57
N GLY A 136 1.81 4.37 1.95
CA GLY A 136 1.30 4.44 3.31
C GLY A 136 -0.05 3.74 3.41
N THR A 137 -0.27 3.03 4.51
CA THR A 137 -1.55 2.38 4.78
C THR A 137 -2.06 2.73 6.16
N THR A 138 -3.38 2.66 6.32
CA THR A 138 -4.03 2.72 7.62
C THR A 138 -5.06 1.60 7.67
N ASP A 139 -4.87 0.65 8.57
CA ASP A 139 -5.67 -0.56 8.66
C ASP A 139 -6.27 -0.69 10.07
N LYS A 140 -7.58 -0.99 10.15
CA LYS A 140 -8.22 -1.37 11.40
C LYS A 140 -7.85 -2.82 11.73
N ARG A 141 -7.12 -2.99 12.82
CA ARG A 141 -6.57 -4.27 13.26
C ARG A 141 -7.46 -4.89 14.32
N ASN A 142 -8.13 -5.99 13.98
CA ASN A 142 -8.96 -6.75 14.91
C ASN A 142 -8.20 -7.87 15.64
N ASP A 143 -6.98 -8.17 15.22
CA ASP A 143 -6.13 -9.21 15.81
C ASP A 143 -5.58 -8.83 17.20
N PHE A 144 -5.59 -7.56 17.57
CA PHE A 144 -5.25 -7.10 18.91
C PHE A 144 -6.22 -7.55 20.00
N LYS A 145 -7.42 -8.03 19.64
CA LYS A 145 -8.36 -8.66 20.55
C LYS A 145 -7.79 -9.87 21.30
N ILE A 146 -6.77 -10.51 20.75
CA ILE A 146 -6.09 -11.65 21.40
C ILE A 146 -5.45 -11.25 22.75
N TRP A 147 -5.13 -9.96 22.93
CA TRP A 147 -4.59 -9.40 24.17
C TRP A 147 -5.60 -8.59 24.96
N ASN A 148 -6.91 -8.77 24.71
CA ASN A 148 -7.99 -7.98 25.29
C ASN A 148 -7.87 -6.47 25.04
N THR A 149 -7.10 -6.07 24.02
CA THR A 149 -7.01 -4.69 23.57
C THR A 149 -8.09 -4.37 22.54
N PRO A 150 -8.68 -3.17 22.56
CA PRO A 150 -9.66 -2.79 21.55
C PRO A 150 -9.04 -2.75 20.16
N PRO A 151 -9.83 -2.91 19.08
CA PRO A 151 -9.37 -2.78 17.73
C PRO A 151 -8.68 -1.43 17.50
N GLU A 152 -7.48 -1.45 16.99
CA GLU A 152 -6.65 -0.25 16.83
C GLU A 152 -6.39 0.05 15.36
N MET A 153 -6.28 1.34 15.03
CA MET A 153 -5.87 1.79 13.69
C MET A 153 -4.35 1.78 13.59
N ARG A 154 -3.83 0.86 12.79
CA ARG A 154 -2.39 0.76 12.53
C ARG A 154 -2.02 1.52 11.27
N GLN A 155 -0.96 2.31 11.35
CA GLN A 155 -0.31 2.94 10.21
C GLN A 155 0.95 2.14 9.84
N SER A 156 1.15 1.93 8.54
CA SER A 156 2.31 1.23 8.00
C SER A 156 2.85 1.97 6.78
N GLY A 157 4.15 1.83 6.54
CA GLY A 157 4.83 2.43 5.40
C GLY A 157 5.63 1.38 4.65
N TYR A 158 5.24 1.06 3.42
CA TYR A 158 5.88 0.01 2.63
C TYR A 158 6.77 0.60 1.54
N ILE A 159 7.90 -0.05 1.32
CA ILE A 159 8.72 0.09 0.12
C ILE A 159 8.49 -1.14 -0.75
N LYS A 160 8.31 -0.93 -2.04
CA LYS A 160 8.02 -1.95 -3.05
C LYS A 160 9.10 -1.98 -4.11
N LEU A 161 9.58 -3.18 -4.41
CA LEU A 161 10.31 -3.48 -5.63
C LEU A 161 9.42 -4.39 -6.49
N GLY A 162 9.11 -3.97 -7.71
CA GLY A 162 8.18 -4.69 -8.58
C GLY A 162 8.75 -4.95 -9.95
N PHE A 163 8.30 -6.04 -10.56
CA PHE A 163 8.57 -6.42 -11.94
C PHE A 163 7.26 -6.36 -12.72
N ARG A 164 7.30 -5.71 -13.86
CA ARG A 164 6.19 -5.64 -14.81
C ARG A 164 6.32 -6.82 -15.78
N LEU A 165 5.20 -7.55 -15.94
CA LEU A 165 5.04 -8.66 -16.86
C LEU A 165 4.35 -8.20 -18.14
#